data_955b791a97fae19d12e15d1db36d136e
#
_entry.id   955b791a97fae19d12e15d1db36d136e
#
_cell.length_a   1.000
_cell.length_b   1.000
_cell.length_c   1.000
_cell.angle_alpha   90.00
_cell.angle_beta   90.00
_cell.angle_gamma   90.00
#
_symmetry.space_group_name_H-M   'P 1'
#
loop_
_entity.id
_entity.type
_entity.pdbx_description
1 polymer ?
#
loop_
_entity_poly.entity_id
_entity_poly.type
_entity_poly.pdbx_seq_one_letter_code
_entity_poly.pdbx_strand_id
1 'polypeptide(L)'
;MKIKEFIKENYKFIILMIMIVLFFNIKLPYYIMAPGGTINITDRVVMDNYNKSSKGSLNMLYVSEYEGTPASLLMAKLKSYDIENNKDRQIFNESVKEINRRNTIMRDNSLDIATMVAYTEADKDIKIKSKKNVVIARTKDNGLEVGDIIISADGKESDDVSDIRKIINTKNENDTIKFKVLRNNKEIEVDSKIYLEDNSKVVGVIIITEYDYDVNPKVDIKFKNSESGASGGLMLTLTIYNAITDEDIIKDRKIAGTGTISFDGTVGEIDGIKYKIMGAAKDNVDIVFVPTANYEEAVMTKNKYKYDLDIVRVDTFKETIEYLKNN
;
A
#
# COMPACT_ATOMS: atom_id res chain seq x y z
N MET A 1 -53.94 15.39 8.95
CA MET A 1 -54.77 14.24 9.34
C MET A 1 -54.34 12.98 8.58
N LYS A 2 -54.33 12.93 7.29
CA LYS A 2 -53.99 11.74 6.46
C LYS A 2 -52.61 11.04 6.77
N ILE A 3 -51.53 11.78 7.10
CA ILE A 3 -50.24 11.19 7.38
C ILE A 3 -50.18 10.40 8.70
N LYS A 4 -50.86 10.89 9.76
CA LYS A 4 -50.93 10.20 11.05
C LYS A 4 -51.73 8.89 10.96
N GLU A 5 -52.83 8.88 10.20
CA GLU A 5 -53.62 7.69 9.95
C GLU A 5 -52.84 6.67 9.15
N PHE A 6 -52.18 7.10 8.05
CA PHE A 6 -51.33 6.23 7.26
C PHE A 6 -50.22 5.58 8.09
N ILE A 7 -49.51 6.34 8.95
CA ILE A 7 -48.47 5.80 9.84
C ILE A 7 -49.07 4.80 10.81
N LYS A 8 -50.25 5.08 11.39
CA LYS A 8 -50.89 4.21 12.35
C LYS A 8 -51.35 2.89 11.71
N GLU A 9 -51.82 2.90 10.49
CA GLU A 9 -52.24 1.70 9.76
C GLU A 9 -51.07 0.86 9.26
N ASN A 10 -49.93 1.53 8.89
CA ASN A 10 -48.79 0.87 8.25
C ASN A 10 -47.54 0.79 9.14
N TYR A 11 -47.63 1.05 10.45
CA TYR A 11 -46.45 1.18 11.30
C TYR A 11 -45.54 -0.07 11.30
N LYS A 12 -46.10 -1.28 11.23
CA LYS A 12 -45.33 -2.53 11.16
C LYS A 12 -44.50 -2.61 9.87
N PHE A 13 -45.09 -2.21 8.74
CA PHE A 13 -44.41 -2.17 7.47
C PHE A 13 -43.33 -1.08 7.47
N ILE A 14 -43.64 0.09 8.04
CA ILE A 14 -42.66 1.20 8.15
C ILE A 14 -41.46 0.79 9.02
N ILE A 15 -41.71 0.12 10.16
CA ILE A 15 -40.66 -0.40 11.03
C ILE A 15 -39.83 -1.45 10.28
N LEU A 16 -40.46 -2.38 9.58
CA LEU A 16 -39.75 -3.37 8.77
C LEU A 16 -38.83 -2.69 7.71
N MET A 17 -39.36 -1.71 7.01
CA MET A 17 -38.56 -0.96 6.01
C MET A 17 -37.39 -0.22 6.64
N ILE A 18 -37.60 0.40 7.81
CA ILE A 18 -36.51 1.06 8.55
C ILE A 18 -35.46 0.02 8.96
N MET A 19 -35.88 -1.14 9.49
CA MET A 19 -34.94 -2.20 9.86
C MET A 19 -34.15 -2.71 8.65
N ILE A 20 -34.78 -2.88 7.49
CA ILE A 20 -34.08 -3.26 6.26
C ILE A 20 -33.08 -2.19 5.84
N VAL A 21 -33.47 -0.92 5.86
CA VAL A 21 -32.55 0.19 5.53
C VAL A 21 -31.37 0.20 6.49
N LEU A 22 -31.58 0.08 7.78
CA LEU A 22 -30.53 0.02 8.80
C LEU A 22 -29.63 -1.19 8.61
N PHE A 23 -30.18 -2.36 8.31
CA PHE A 23 -29.44 -3.60 8.09
C PHE A 23 -28.43 -3.49 6.93
N PHE A 24 -28.77 -2.76 5.87
CA PHE A 24 -27.90 -2.57 4.72
C PHE A 24 -26.99 -1.34 4.79
N ASN A 25 -27.30 -0.33 5.63
CA ASN A 25 -26.61 0.96 5.60
C ASN A 25 -25.88 1.33 6.89
N ILE A 26 -26.25 0.75 8.04
CA ILE A 26 -25.53 1.06 9.29
C ILE A 26 -24.09 0.55 9.19
N LYS A 27 -23.11 1.45 9.33
CA LYS A 27 -21.70 1.10 9.36
C LYS A 27 -21.30 0.66 10.77
N LEU A 28 -20.69 -0.50 10.87
CA LEU A 28 -20.18 -1.06 12.09
C LEU A 28 -18.65 -0.90 12.13
N PRO A 29 -18.01 -0.94 13.31
CA PRO A 29 -16.56 -0.73 13.43
C PRO A 29 -15.76 -1.97 12.98
N TYR A 30 -16.07 -2.47 11.79
CA TYR A 30 -15.44 -3.62 11.18
C TYR A 30 -15.13 -3.32 9.71
N TYR A 31 -14.04 -3.88 9.22
CA TYR A 31 -13.71 -3.96 7.81
C TYR A 31 -13.78 -5.42 7.35
N ILE A 32 -14.17 -5.60 6.11
CA ILE A 32 -14.22 -6.90 5.46
C ILE A 32 -13.18 -6.90 4.36
N MET A 33 -12.26 -7.87 4.41
CA MET A 33 -11.33 -8.14 3.33
C MET A 33 -11.92 -9.23 2.43
N ALA A 34 -12.02 -8.94 1.14
CA ALA A 34 -12.64 -9.81 0.15
C ALA A 34 -11.77 -9.91 -1.12
N PRO A 35 -12.00 -10.93 -1.95
CA PRO A 35 -11.31 -11.04 -3.23
C PRO A 35 -11.47 -9.77 -4.05
N GLY A 36 -10.34 -9.22 -4.51
CA GLY A 36 -10.28 -8.11 -5.43
C GLY A 36 -10.24 -8.60 -6.88
N GLY A 37 -9.17 -8.32 -7.57
CA GLY A 37 -8.91 -8.67 -8.95
C GLY A 37 -7.54 -8.16 -9.38
N THR A 38 -7.42 -7.88 -10.66
CA THR A 38 -6.23 -7.31 -11.27
C THR A 38 -6.44 -5.86 -11.71
N ILE A 39 -5.39 -5.08 -11.66
CA ILE A 39 -5.34 -3.72 -12.21
C ILE A 39 -4.29 -3.74 -13.31
N ASN A 40 -4.71 -3.58 -14.57
CA ASN A 40 -3.76 -3.45 -15.68
C ASN A 40 -3.02 -2.11 -15.55
N ILE A 41 -1.73 -2.17 -15.22
CA ILE A 41 -0.86 -1.00 -15.06
C ILE A 41 -0.13 -0.65 -16.34
N THR A 42 0.01 -1.57 -17.28
CA THR A 42 0.62 -1.26 -18.59
C THR A 42 -0.15 -0.15 -19.33
N ASP A 43 -1.47 -0.14 -19.24
CA ASP A 43 -2.32 0.88 -19.87
C ASP A 43 -2.34 2.22 -19.13
N ARG A 44 -1.65 2.32 -17.98
CA ARG A 44 -1.58 3.52 -17.14
C ARG A 44 -0.24 4.23 -17.19
N VAL A 45 0.71 3.68 -17.94
CA VAL A 45 2.02 4.29 -18.17
C VAL A 45 1.85 5.60 -18.92
N VAL A 46 2.48 6.65 -18.40
CA VAL A 46 2.57 7.97 -19.02
C VAL A 46 4.05 8.26 -19.28
N MET A 47 4.43 8.21 -20.54
CA MET A 47 5.78 8.49 -20.99
C MET A 47 5.70 9.07 -22.40
N ASP A 48 6.55 10.09 -22.70
CA ASP A 48 6.62 10.67 -24.03
C ASP A 48 7.07 9.61 -25.05
N ASN A 49 6.34 9.53 -26.16
CA ASN A 49 6.58 8.57 -27.25
C ASN A 49 6.48 7.07 -26.83
N TYR A 50 5.77 6.78 -25.75
CA TYR A 50 5.54 5.40 -25.33
C TYR A 50 4.65 4.68 -26.34
N ASN A 51 5.22 3.69 -27.02
CA ASN A 51 4.49 2.75 -27.85
C ASN A 51 4.49 1.39 -27.15
N LYS A 52 3.30 0.94 -26.72
CA LYS A 52 3.13 -0.39 -26.18
C LYS A 52 3.48 -1.41 -27.27
N SER A 53 4.60 -2.11 -27.11
CA SER A 53 5.09 -3.08 -28.10
C SER A 53 4.41 -4.47 -27.98
N SER A 54 3.84 -4.78 -26.81
CA SER A 54 3.29 -6.09 -26.49
C SER A 54 1.76 -6.09 -26.45
N LYS A 55 1.15 -7.22 -26.87
CA LYS A 55 -0.27 -7.51 -26.63
C LYS A 55 -0.54 -7.99 -25.21
N GLY A 56 0.51 -8.40 -24.48
CA GLY A 56 0.45 -8.82 -23.10
C GLY A 56 0.16 -7.67 -22.14
N SER A 57 0.02 -7.98 -20.87
CA SER A 57 -0.22 -6.97 -19.82
C SER A 57 0.45 -7.31 -18.51
N LEU A 58 0.88 -6.26 -17.82
CA LEU A 58 1.34 -6.30 -16.43
C LEU A 58 0.23 -5.80 -15.52
N ASN A 59 -0.08 -6.58 -14.50
CA ASN A 59 -1.22 -6.35 -13.66
C ASN A 59 -0.83 -6.39 -12.18
N MET A 60 -1.26 -5.40 -11.40
CA MET A 60 -1.20 -5.44 -9.94
C MET A 60 -2.37 -6.24 -9.38
N LEU A 61 -2.10 -7.08 -8.38
CA LEU A 61 -3.14 -7.72 -7.59
C LEU A 61 -3.59 -6.81 -6.44
N TYR A 62 -4.90 -6.75 -6.21
CA TYR A 62 -5.47 -5.99 -5.11
C TYR A 62 -6.48 -6.80 -4.31
N VAL A 63 -6.73 -6.39 -3.07
CA VAL A 63 -7.83 -6.85 -2.22
C VAL A 63 -8.94 -5.82 -2.21
N SER A 64 -10.17 -6.25 -2.08
CA SER A 64 -11.30 -5.33 -1.84
C SER A 64 -11.52 -5.20 -0.35
N GLU A 65 -11.43 -3.98 0.16
CA GLU A 65 -11.71 -3.67 1.56
C GLU A 65 -12.88 -2.71 1.65
N TYR A 66 -13.83 -3.00 2.51
CA TYR A 66 -14.98 -2.13 2.73
C TYR A 66 -15.52 -2.22 4.17
N GLU A 67 -16.11 -1.12 4.62
CA GLU A 67 -16.71 -1.04 5.96
C GLU A 67 -17.88 -2.02 6.11
N GLY A 68 -17.90 -2.73 7.24
CA GLY A 68 -18.92 -3.72 7.55
C GLY A 68 -20.29 -3.09 7.85
N THR A 69 -21.33 -3.59 7.20
CA THR A 69 -22.72 -3.42 7.62
C THR A 69 -23.23 -4.75 8.15
N PRO A 70 -24.37 -4.83 8.90
CA PRO A 70 -24.93 -6.11 9.34
C PRO A 70 -25.12 -7.09 8.17
N ALA A 71 -25.58 -6.59 7.02
CA ALA A 71 -25.75 -7.40 5.80
C ALA A 71 -24.43 -7.93 5.25
N SER A 72 -23.42 -7.04 5.11
CA SER A 72 -22.12 -7.43 4.55
C SER A 72 -21.32 -8.33 5.50
N LEU A 73 -21.42 -8.14 6.82
CA LEU A 73 -20.84 -9.05 7.81
C LEU A 73 -21.45 -10.46 7.75
N LEU A 74 -22.77 -10.54 7.61
CA LEU A 74 -23.42 -11.84 7.40
C LEU A 74 -22.92 -12.54 6.13
N MET A 75 -22.82 -11.81 5.03
CA MET A 75 -22.29 -12.33 3.77
C MET A 75 -20.81 -12.71 3.87
N ALA A 76 -19.99 -11.91 4.56
CA ALA A 76 -18.58 -12.21 4.80
C ALA A 76 -18.44 -13.53 5.59
N LYS A 77 -19.24 -13.73 6.63
CA LYS A 77 -19.25 -14.97 7.41
C LYS A 77 -19.64 -16.19 6.56
N LEU A 78 -20.68 -16.06 5.72
CA LEU A 78 -21.12 -17.14 4.82
C LEU A 78 -20.04 -17.49 3.76
N LYS A 79 -19.27 -16.51 3.30
CA LYS A 79 -18.20 -16.71 2.32
C LYS A 79 -16.84 -16.98 2.95
N SER A 80 -16.74 -17.05 4.28
CA SER A 80 -15.47 -17.17 5.02
C SER A 80 -14.45 -16.10 4.64
N TYR A 81 -14.93 -14.86 4.49
CA TYR A 81 -14.08 -13.69 4.33
C TYR A 81 -13.59 -13.20 5.70
N ASP A 82 -12.41 -12.59 5.71
CA ASP A 82 -11.81 -12.10 6.93
C ASP A 82 -12.52 -10.80 7.35
N ILE A 83 -12.80 -10.70 8.64
CA ILE A 83 -13.47 -9.56 9.27
C ILE A 83 -12.50 -9.02 10.33
N GLU A 84 -12.07 -7.79 10.17
CA GLU A 84 -11.15 -7.12 11.07
C GLU A 84 -11.86 -6.01 11.83
N ASN A 85 -11.55 -5.84 13.11
CA ASN A 85 -12.02 -4.69 13.87
C ASN A 85 -11.19 -3.46 13.45
N ASN A 86 -11.82 -2.28 13.40
CA ASN A 86 -11.12 -1.03 13.10
C ASN A 86 -9.91 -0.79 14.01
N LYS A 87 -9.96 -1.27 15.25
CA LYS A 87 -8.86 -1.12 16.21
C LYS A 87 -7.63 -1.94 15.81
N ASP A 88 -7.82 -3.10 15.18
CA ASP A 88 -6.72 -3.99 14.78
C ASP A 88 -5.93 -3.42 13.59
N ARG A 89 -6.55 -2.48 12.85
CA ARG A 89 -5.94 -1.78 11.71
C ARG A 89 -5.15 -0.52 12.10
N GLN A 90 -5.35 -0.06 13.33
CA GLN A 90 -4.71 1.14 13.86
C GLN A 90 -3.34 0.79 14.44
N ILE A 91 -2.29 1.52 14.07
CA ILE A 91 -0.99 1.37 14.71
C ILE A 91 -1.01 1.97 16.11
N PHE A 92 -1.57 3.16 16.27
CA PHE A 92 -1.73 3.83 17.57
C PHE A 92 -2.85 4.86 17.48
N ASN A 93 -4.06 4.50 17.87
CA ASN A 93 -5.23 5.40 17.88
C ASN A 93 -5.39 6.23 16.59
N GLU A 94 -4.90 5.72 15.46
CA GLU A 94 -5.02 6.40 14.17
C GLU A 94 -6.48 6.58 13.77
N SER A 95 -6.82 7.76 13.30
CA SER A 95 -8.10 7.97 12.62
C SER A 95 -8.10 7.31 11.24
N VAL A 96 -9.28 7.02 10.70
CA VAL A 96 -9.43 6.54 9.31
C VAL A 96 -8.74 7.48 8.30
N LYS A 97 -8.76 8.79 8.57
CA LYS A 97 -8.08 9.79 7.74
C LYS A 97 -6.55 9.60 7.74
N GLU A 98 -5.97 9.33 8.91
CA GLU A 98 -4.52 9.07 9.03
C GLU A 98 -4.12 7.75 8.37
N ILE A 99 -4.92 6.70 8.54
CA ILE A 99 -4.71 5.42 7.82
C ILE A 99 -4.72 5.63 6.31
N ASN A 100 -5.71 6.35 5.78
CA ASN A 100 -5.79 6.63 4.35
C ASN A 100 -4.60 7.49 3.87
N ARG A 101 -4.18 8.50 4.67
CA ARG A 101 -3.00 9.32 4.37
C ARG A 101 -1.73 8.48 4.34
N ARG A 102 -1.50 7.65 5.36
CA ARG A 102 -0.39 6.70 5.41
C ARG A 102 -0.35 5.81 4.17
N ASN A 103 -1.47 5.18 3.83
CA ASN A 103 -1.54 4.28 2.69
C ASN A 103 -1.30 5.01 1.36
N THR A 104 -1.69 6.27 1.23
CA THR A 104 -1.39 7.11 0.06
C THR A 104 0.10 7.42 -0.02
N ILE A 105 0.72 7.84 1.08
CA ILE A 105 2.16 8.12 1.15
C ILE A 105 2.95 6.84 0.81
N MET A 106 2.56 5.68 1.36
CA MET A 106 3.23 4.41 1.06
C MET A 106 3.11 4.00 -0.41
N ARG A 107 1.97 4.26 -1.06
CA ARG A 107 1.80 4.02 -2.51
C ARG A 107 2.73 4.90 -3.32
N ASP A 108 2.75 6.20 -3.03
CA ASP A 108 3.55 7.17 -3.79
C ASP A 108 5.04 6.89 -3.60
N ASN A 109 5.49 6.61 -2.38
CA ASN A 109 6.85 6.19 -2.10
C ASN A 109 7.20 4.85 -2.81
N SER A 110 6.27 3.92 -2.88
CA SER A 110 6.46 2.67 -3.61
C SER A 110 6.67 2.90 -5.12
N LEU A 111 6.02 3.89 -5.72
CA LEU A 111 6.26 4.28 -7.11
C LEU A 111 7.64 4.90 -7.29
N ASP A 112 8.07 5.76 -6.37
CA ASP A 112 9.40 6.37 -6.40
C ASP A 112 10.51 5.30 -6.32
N ILE A 113 10.41 4.39 -5.34
CA ILE A 113 11.35 3.27 -5.19
C ILE A 113 11.32 2.38 -6.43
N ALA A 114 10.14 2.03 -6.94
CA ALA A 114 9.97 1.22 -8.14
C ALA A 114 10.64 1.87 -9.35
N THR A 115 10.53 3.20 -9.50
CA THR A 115 11.20 3.95 -10.57
C THR A 115 12.72 3.85 -10.41
N MET A 116 13.24 4.10 -9.20
CA MET A 116 14.68 4.04 -8.96
C MET A 116 15.25 2.65 -9.22
N VAL A 117 14.60 1.60 -8.76
CA VAL A 117 15.02 0.21 -9.01
C VAL A 117 14.98 -0.13 -10.51
N ALA A 118 13.88 0.23 -11.20
CA ALA A 118 13.73 -0.05 -12.63
C ALA A 118 14.82 0.61 -13.47
N TYR A 119 15.17 1.89 -13.18
CA TYR A 119 16.23 2.61 -13.89
C TYR A 119 17.61 2.04 -13.58
N THR A 120 17.87 1.68 -12.32
CA THR A 120 19.13 1.04 -11.92
C THR A 120 19.32 -0.29 -12.66
N GLU A 121 18.30 -1.16 -12.68
CA GLU A 121 18.36 -2.45 -13.37
C GLU A 121 18.39 -2.33 -14.89
N ALA A 122 17.92 -1.22 -15.44
CA ALA A 122 18.00 -0.88 -16.87
C ALA A 122 19.32 -0.18 -17.27
N ASP A 123 20.26 -0.01 -16.33
CA ASP A 123 21.52 0.74 -16.51
C ASP A 123 21.28 2.17 -17.04
N LYS A 124 20.29 2.86 -16.48
CA LYS A 124 19.91 4.23 -16.79
C LYS A 124 20.19 5.18 -15.65
N ASP A 125 20.56 6.41 -15.97
CA ASP A 125 20.93 7.44 -14.99
C ASP A 125 19.73 7.88 -14.14
N ILE A 126 19.98 8.01 -12.82
CA ILE A 126 19.09 8.62 -11.85
C ILE A 126 19.84 9.72 -11.12
N LYS A 127 19.27 10.91 -11.09
CA LYS A 127 19.82 12.04 -10.36
C LYS A 127 18.95 12.37 -9.16
N ILE A 128 19.35 11.95 -7.96
CA ILE A 128 18.70 12.35 -6.71
C ILE A 128 19.04 13.81 -6.43
N LYS A 129 18.02 14.64 -6.24
CA LYS A 129 18.12 16.09 -5.94
C LYS A 129 18.03 16.35 -4.44
N SER A 130 17.06 15.74 -3.77
CA SER A 130 16.84 15.90 -2.35
C SER A 130 16.11 14.68 -1.75
N LYS A 131 16.14 14.61 -0.43
CA LYS A 131 15.42 13.61 0.36
C LYS A 131 14.54 14.31 1.38
N LYS A 132 13.45 13.66 1.79
CA LYS A 132 12.54 14.15 2.83
C LYS A 132 12.17 13.00 3.75
N ASN A 133 12.26 13.21 5.04
CA ASN A 133 11.87 12.23 6.04
C ASN A 133 10.42 12.47 6.44
N VAL A 134 9.52 11.55 6.10
CA VAL A 134 8.07 11.68 6.29
C VAL A 134 7.58 10.73 7.36
N VAL A 135 6.85 11.24 8.33
CA VAL A 135 6.18 10.42 9.36
C VAL A 135 4.98 9.72 8.73
N ILE A 136 4.98 8.39 8.76
CA ILE A 136 3.87 7.58 8.21
C ILE A 136 3.00 6.95 9.28
N ALA A 137 3.51 6.77 10.50
CA ALA A 137 2.72 6.26 11.62
C ALA A 137 3.30 6.73 12.96
N ARG A 138 2.47 6.66 13.99
CA ARG A 138 2.86 6.88 15.39
C ARG A 138 2.65 5.58 16.16
N THR A 139 3.54 5.29 17.11
CA THR A 139 3.38 4.20 18.09
C THR A 139 3.19 4.75 19.50
N LYS A 140 3.36 6.06 19.68
CA LYS A 140 3.17 6.81 20.95
C LYS A 140 2.52 8.16 20.70
N ASP A 141 2.00 8.75 21.76
CA ASP A 141 1.60 10.15 21.75
C ASP A 141 2.84 11.03 21.92
N ASN A 142 3.25 11.65 20.82
CA ASN A 142 4.53 12.37 20.71
C ASN A 142 4.40 13.73 20.00
N GLY A 143 3.16 14.18 19.74
CA GLY A 143 2.88 15.46 19.07
C GLY A 143 3.12 15.50 17.57
N LEU A 144 3.81 14.49 16.99
CA LEU A 144 3.98 14.35 15.54
C LEU A 144 2.70 13.78 14.91
N GLU A 145 2.48 14.02 13.63
CA GLU A 145 1.31 13.55 12.87
C GLU A 145 1.74 12.85 11.59
N VAL A 146 0.87 11.95 11.10
CA VAL A 146 1.08 11.29 9.80
C VAL A 146 1.15 12.34 8.69
N GLY A 147 2.24 12.30 7.91
CA GLY A 147 2.55 13.23 6.83
C GLY A 147 3.32 14.48 7.28
N ASP A 148 3.80 14.55 8.51
CA ASP A 148 4.81 15.56 8.90
C ASP A 148 6.12 15.26 8.16
N ILE A 149 6.70 16.28 7.56
CA ILE A 149 8.04 16.21 6.97
C ILE A 149 9.02 16.77 8.01
N ILE A 150 9.95 15.94 8.47
CA ILE A 150 10.94 16.34 9.47
C ILE A 150 12.01 17.18 8.77
N ILE A 151 12.17 18.43 9.23
CA ILE A 151 13.19 19.37 8.75
C ILE A 151 14.44 19.28 9.62
N SER A 152 14.27 19.29 10.95
CA SER A 152 15.39 19.19 11.88
C SER A 152 14.97 18.51 13.19
N ALA A 153 15.98 17.99 13.90
CA ALA A 153 15.86 17.44 15.25
C ALA A 153 16.88 18.16 16.17
N ASP A 154 16.43 18.79 17.26
CA ASP A 154 17.24 19.63 18.15
C ASP A 154 18.08 20.68 17.40
N GLY A 155 17.49 21.31 16.39
CA GLY A 155 18.12 22.35 15.57
C GLY A 155 19.14 21.84 14.54
N LYS A 156 19.34 20.52 14.43
CA LYS A 156 20.20 19.92 13.39
C LYS A 156 19.32 19.45 12.24
N GLU A 157 19.54 20.03 11.06
CA GLU A 157 18.91 19.55 9.82
C GLU A 157 19.41 18.15 9.51
N SER A 158 18.53 17.32 8.96
CA SER A 158 18.85 15.95 8.60
C SER A 158 17.99 15.46 7.45
N ASP A 159 18.65 15.06 6.39
CA ASP A 159 18.05 14.43 5.21
C ASP A 159 18.01 12.89 5.34
N ASP A 160 18.62 12.34 6.41
CA ASP A 160 18.72 10.91 6.62
C ASP A 160 18.11 10.51 7.97
N VAL A 161 17.26 9.48 7.98
CA VAL A 161 16.66 8.93 9.20
C VAL A 161 17.72 8.46 10.19
N SER A 162 18.90 8.01 9.71
CA SER A 162 19.99 7.56 10.57
C SER A 162 20.56 8.68 11.44
N ASP A 163 20.58 9.92 10.93
CA ASP A 163 21.05 11.07 11.69
C ASP A 163 20.07 11.48 12.76
N ILE A 164 18.76 11.43 12.46
CA ILE A 164 17.71 11.60 13.48
C ILE A 164 17.88 10.56 14.59
N ARG A 165 18.12 9.31 14.23
CA ARG A 165 18.36 8.23 15.20
C ARG A 165 19.62 8.48 16.07
N LYS A 166 20.71 9.00 15.48
CA LYS A 166 21.91 9.40 16.23
C LYS A 166 21.59 10.47 17.27
N ILE A 167 20.79 11.48 16.91
CA ILE A 167 20.38 12.55 17.85
C ILE A 167 19.53 11.95 18.97
N ILE A 168 18.55 11.10 18.66
CA ILE A 168 17.71 10.42 19.65
C ILE A 168 18.59 9.61 20.64
N ASN A 169 19.61 8.91 20.14
CA ASN A 169 20.52 8.11 20.98
C ASN A 169 21.37 8.93 21.96
N THR A 170 21.57 10.23 21.73
CA THR A 170 22.27 11.11 22.68
C THR A 170 21.42 11.48 23.90
N LYS A 171 20.11 11.29 23.84
CA LYS A 171 19.14 11.64 24.90
C LYS A 171 19.03 10.51 25.93
N ASN A 172 18.43 10.84 27.08
CA ASN A 172 17.99 9.83 28.05
C ASN A 172 16.50 9.56 27.91
N GLU A 173 16.05 8.45 28.48
CA GLU A 173 14.61 8.18 28.62
C GLU A 173 13.93 9.34 29.36
N ASN A 174 12.75 9.73 28.88
CA ASN A 174 11.96 10.86 29.34
C ASN A 174 12.51 12.26 29.00
N ASP A 175 13.69 12.37 28.37
CA ASP A 175 14.13 13.64 27.80
C ASP A 175 13.18 14.09 26.69
N THR A 176 13.21 15.39 26.39
CA THR A 176 12.48 15.97 25.25
C THR A 176 13.44 16.19 24.10
N ILE A 177 13.00 15.87 22.89
CA ILE A 177 13.62 16.24 21.63
C ILE A 177 12.70 17.18 20.86
N LYS A 178 13.24 18.26 20.33
CA LYS A 178 12.49 19.25 19.58
C LYS A 178 12.62 18.97 18.07
N PHE A 179 11.51 18.65 17.42
CA PHE A 179 11.44 18.54 15.97
C PHE A 179 10.92 19.84 15.35
N LYS A 180 11.56 20.28 14.28
CA LYS A 180 10.98 21.25 13.35
C LYS A 180 10.42 20.45 12.17
N VAL A 181 9.13 20.58 11.90
CA VAL A 181 8.43 19.83 10.85
C VAL A 181 7.66 20.76 9.92
N LEU A 182 7.48 20.34 8.69
CA LEU A 182 6.53 20.93 7.76
C LEU A 182 5.20 20.17 7.85
N ARG A 183 4.17 20.80 8.42
CA ARG A 183 2.82 20.28 8.56
C ARG A 183 1.84 21.16 7.80
N ASN A 184 1.13 20.60 6.81
CA ASN A 184 0.18 21.35 5.97
C ASN A 184 0.79 22.66 5.40
N ASN A 185 2.00 22.58 4.87
CA ASN A 185 2.80 23.69 4.31
C ASN A 185 3.16 24.81 5.33
N LYS A 186 3.14 24.51 6.63
CA LYS A 186 3.58 25.42 7.68
C LYS A 186 4.68 24.76 8.50
N GLU A 187 5.75 25.49 8.73
CA GLU A 187 6.78 25.07 9.67
C GLU A 187 6.28 25.26 11.11
N ILE A 188 6.38 24.19 11.88
CA ILE A 188 6.03 24.18 13.30
C ILE A 188 7.10 23.45 14.11
N GLU A 189 7.21 23.79 15.38
CA GLU A 189 8.02 23.06 16.34
C GLU A 189 7.14 22.09 17.12
N VAL A 190 7.63 20.87 17.33
CA VAL A 190 6.97 19.80 18.07
C VAL A 190 7.94 19.23 19.08
N ASP A 191 7.57 19.28 20.34
CA ASP A 191 8.31 18.64 21.42
C ASP A 191 7.85 17.19 21.58
N SER A 192 8.77 16.25 21.39
CA SER A 192 8.52 14.81 21.47
C SER A 192 9.31 14.20 22.62
N LYS A 193 8.69 13.27 23.33
CA LYS A 193 9.34 12.55 24.45
C LYS A 193 10.13 11.37 23.94
N ILE A 194 11.27 11.10 24.59
CA ILE A 194 12.05 9.88 24.37
C ILE A 194 11.51 8.75 25.24
N TYR A 195 11.24 7.61 24.63
CA TYR A 195 10.81 6.37 25.26
C TYR A 195 11.91 5.32 25.15
N LEU A 196 11.89 4.33 26.03
CA LEU A 196 12.73 3.14 25.94
C LEU A 196 11.85 1.95 25.53
N GLU A 197 12.16 1.32 24.39
CA GLU A 197 11.51 0.10 23.88
C GLU A 197 12.57 -0.92 23.49
N ASP A 198 12.50 -2.11 24.04
CA ASP A 198 13.45 -3.21 23.76
C ASP A 198 14.92 -2.75 23.84
N ASN A 199 15.25 -1.98 24.88
CA ASN A 199 16.57 -1.35 25.09
C ASN A 199 16.98 -0.31 24.01
N SER A 200 16.06 0.11 23.14
CA SER A 200 16.30 1.14 22.15
C SER A 200 15.55 2.43 22.50
N LYS A 201 16.23 3.56 22.30
CA LYS A 201 15.61 4.87 22.49
C LYS A 201 14.79 5.23 21.25
N VAL A 202 13.53 5.57 21.45
CA VAL A 202 12.59 5.88 20.37
C VAL A 202 11.76 7.12 20.71
N VAL A 203 11.25 7.79 19.69
CA VAL A 203 10.21 8.84 19.83
C VAL A 203 8.81 8.30 19.49
N GLY A 204 8.71 7.03 19.11
CA GLY A 204 7.46 6.38 18.79
C GLY A 204 6.84 6.85 17.47
N VAL A 205 7.63 6.92 16.41
CA VAL A 205 7.20 7.19 15.03
C VAL A 205 7.83 6.20 14.05
N ILE A 206 7.11 5.95 12.96
CA ILE A 206 7.64 5.27 11.78
C ILE A 206 7.86 6.32 10.70
N ILE A 207 9.07 6.37 10.16
CA ILE A 207 9.50 7.37 9.19
C ILE A 207 9.94 6.63 7.92
N ILE A 208 9.56 7.16 6.77
CA ILE A 208 10.12 6.78 5.47
C ILE A 208 10.88 7.95 4.86
N THR A 209 11.78 7.64 3.93
CA THR A 209 12.46 8.66 3.12
C THR A 209 11.80 8.72 1.75
N GLU A 210 11.28 9.88 1.37
CA GLU A 210 10.84 10.22 0.02
C GLU A 210 11.99 10.88 -0.73
N TYR A 211 12.06 10.67 -2.04
CA TYR A 211 13.11 11.16 -2.90
C TYR A 211 12.55 12.13 -3.95
N ASP A 212 13.20 13.28 -4.13
CA ASP A 212 13.05 14.10 -5.33
C ASP A 212 14.20 13.74 -6.28
N TYR A 213 13.86 13.31 -7.49
CA TYR A 213 14.83 12.80 -8.45
C TYR A 213 14.46 13.16 -9.89
N ASP A 214 15.46 13.20 -10.77
CA ASP A 214 15.28 13.29 -12.21
C ASP A 214 15.67 11.97 -12.86
N VAL A 215 14.88 11.57 -13.85
CA VAL A 215 15.10 10.42 -14.72
C VAL A 215 14.78 10.78 -16.16
N ASN A 216 15.41 10.10 -17.12
CA ASN A 216 15.14 10.28 -18.53
C ASN A 216 15.15 8.93 -19.28
N PRO A 217 14.05 8.57 -20.01
CA PRO A 217 12.79 9.31 -20.17
C PRO A 217 12.03 9.42 -18.86
N LYS A 218 11.17 10.40 -18.67
CA LYS A 218 10.30 10.47 -17.50
C LYS A 218 9.12 9.51 -17.67
N VAL A 219 8.93 8.61 -16.72
CA VAL A 219 7.80 7.67 -16.65
C VAL A 219 6.96 7.99 -15.43
N ASP A 220 5.66 7.95 -15.58
CA ASP A 220 4.69 8.06 -14.50
C ASP A 220 3.59 7.01 -14.67
N ILE A 221 2.92 6.65 -13.57
CA ILE A 221 1.79 5.71 -13.57
C ILE A 221 0.60 6.35 -12.88
N LYS A 222 -0.53 6.40 -13.57
CA LYS A 222 -1.76 6.99 -13.05
C LYS A 222 -2.49 6.06 -12.09
N PHE A 223 -2.71 6.52 -10.86
CA PHE A 223 -3.54 5.84 -9.86
C PHE A 223 -4.91 6.47 -9.72
N LYS A 224 -5.89 5.66 -9.31
CA LYS A 224 -7.18 6.16 -8.83
C LYS A 224 -7.06 6.49 -7.33
N ASN A 225 -7.89 7.40 -6.83
CA ASN A 225 -7.88 7.80 -5.41
C ASN A 225 -8.19 6.63 -4.45
N SER A 226 -8.86 5.58 -4.93
CA SER A 226 -9.16 4.39 -4.14
C SER A 226 -8.02 3.36 -4.10
N GLU A 227 -6.95 3.58 -4.85
CA GLU A 227 -5.80 2.68 -4.92
C GLU A 227 -4.72 3.18 -3.97
N SER A 228 -4.30 2.35 -3.04
CA SER A 228 -3.38 2.73 -1.97
C SER A 228 -2.54 1.55 -1.50
N GLY A 229 -1.49 1.84 -0.71
CA GLY A 229 -0.59 0.83 -0.16
C GLY A 229 0.59 0.50 -1.07
N ALA A 230 1.62 -0.13 -0.49
CA ALA A 230 2.91 -0.39 -1.13
C ALA A 230 2.99 -1.75 -1.85
N SER A 231 1.96 -2.60 -1.75
CA SER A 231 2.02 -4.01 -2.23
C SER A 231 2.08 -4.18 -3.75
N GLY A 232 2.02 -3.09 -4.51
CA GLY A 232 2.19 -3.07 -5.97
C GLY A 232 3.62 -2.85 -6.44
N GLY A 233 4.57 -2.61 -5.54
CA GLY A 233 5.93 -2.17 -5.85
C GLY A 233 6.64 -3.02 -6.90
N LEU A 234 6.63 -4.35 -6.75
CA LEU A 234 7.20 -5.27 -7.72
C LEU A 234 6.65 -5.04 -9.14
N MET A 235 5.32 -4.95 -9.26
CA MET A 235 4.68 -4.83 -10.58
C MET A 235 4.84 -3.43 -11.17
N LEU A 236 4.92 -2.40 -10.33
CA LEU A 236 5.29 -1.05 -10.75
C LEU A 236 6.70 -1.04 -11.33
N THR A 237 7.66 -1.64 -10.63
CA THR A 237 9.05 -1.76 -11.09
C THR A 237 9.12 -2.48 -12.44
N LEU A 238 8.43 -3.60 -12.56
CA LEU A 238 8.40 -4.38 -13.80
C LEU A 238 7.78 -3.60 -14.97
N THR A 239 6.73 -2.84 -14.69
CA THR A 239 6.04 -2.02 -15.69
C THR A 239 6.93 -0.87 -16.18
N ILE A 240 7.61 -0.19 -15.26
CA ILE A 240 8.53 0.89 -15.60
C ILE A 240 9.73 0.33 -16.36
N TYR A 241 10.34 -0.75 -15.88
CA TYR A 241 11.46 -1.42 -16.56
C TYR A 241 11.11 -1.78 -18.00
N ASN A 242 9.96 -2.43 -18.23
CA ASN A 242 9.50 -2.79 -19.57
C ASN A 242 9.18 -1.58 -20.45
N ALA A 243 8.82 -0.44 -19.85
CA ALA A 243 8.55 0.79 -20.59
C ALA A 243 9.83 1.53 -21.05
N ILE A 244 10.92 1.41 -20.28
CA ILE A 244 12.20 2.13 -20.55
C ILE A 244 13.24 1.27 -21.24
N THR A 245 13.01 -0.02 -21.42
CA THR A 245 13.90 -0.95 -22.14
C THR A 245 13.30 -1.32 -23.50
N ASP A 246 14.17 -1.66 -24.45
CA ASP A 246 13.76 -2.07 -25.80
C ASP A 246 13.32 -3.54 -25.86
N GLU A 247 13.57 -4.31 -24.78
CA GLU A 247 13.26 -5.73 -24.73
C GLU A 247 11.81 -5.95 -24.23
N ASP A 248 10.98 -6.61 -25.03
CA ASP A 248 9.64 -7.02 -24.61
C ASP A 248 9.71 -8.32 -23.78
N ILE A 249 9.84 -8.13 -22.44
CA ILE A 249 9.88 -9.26 -21.49
C ILE A 249 8.49 -9.82 -21.18
N ILE A 250 7.42 -9.13 -21.57
CA ILE A 250 6.03 -9.56 -21.32
C ILE A 250 5.60 -10.56 -22.39
N LYS A 251 6.03 -10.35 -23.63
CA LYS A 251 5.53 -11.05 -24.81
C LYS A 251 3.99 -10.90 -24.86
N ASP A 252 3.24 -11.94 -25.21
CA ASP A 252 1.76 -11.90 -25.27
C ASP A 252 1.10 -12.40 -23.97
N ARG A 253 1.84 -12.47 -22.82
CA ARG A 253 1.36 -13.02 -21.57
C ARG A 253 0.58 -12.01 -20.73
N LYS A 254 -0.43 -12.48 -20.01
CA LYS A 254 -1.12 -11.71 -18.95
C LYS A 254 -0.48 -12.03 -17.60
N ILE A 255 0.44 -11.20 -17.18
CA ILE A 255 1.23 -11.38 -15.97
C ILE A 255 0.62 -10.56 -14.84
N ALA A 256 0.41 -11.16 -13.69
CA ALA A 256 0.03 -10.45 -12.47
C ALA A 256 1.06 -10.69 -11.36
N GLY A 257 1.01 -9.87 -10.33
CA GLY A 257 1.86 -10.05 -9.17
C GLY A 257 1.55 -9.09 -8.04
N THR A 258 2.26 -9.31 -6.96
CA THR A 258 2.23 -8.48 -5.76
C THR A 258 3.57 -8.58 -5.05
N GLY A 259 3.90 -7.57 -4.26
CA GLY A 259 5.14 -7.48 -3.51
C GLY A 259 5.47 -6.03 -3.23
N THR A 260 5.96 -5.71 -2.03
CA THR A 260 6.64 -4.44 -1.83
C THR A 260 7.98 -4.46 -2.54
N ILE A 261 8.58 -3.32 -2.77
CA ILE A 261 9.92 -3.21 -3.37
C ILE A 261 10.78 -2.33 -2.49
N SER A 262 11.99 -2.78 -2.19
CA SER A 262 13.02 -2.02 -1.50
C SER A 262 14.03 -1.45 -2.49
N PHE A 263 14.80 -0.45 -2.06
CA PHE A 263 15.75 0.26 -2.92
C PHE A 263 16.85 -0.65 -3.49
N ASP A 264 17.18 -1.74 -2.81
CA ASP A 264 18.12 -2.77 -3.25
C ASP A 264 17.50 -3.82 -4.20
N GLY A 265 16.23 -3.64 -4.59
CA GLY A 265 15.50 -4.56 -5.44
C GLY A 265 14.90 -5.77 -4.71
N THR A 266 14.99 -5.84 -3.38
CA THR A 266 14.35 -6.91 -2.58
C THR A 266 12.83 -6.79 -2.65
N VAL A 267 12.16 -7.93 -2.86
CA VAL A 267 10.70 -8.05 -2.87
C VAL A 267 10.22 -8.49 -1.51
N GLY A 268 9.40 -7.66 -0.87
CA GLY A 268 8.94 -7.88 0.49
C GLY A 268 7.50 -8.40 0.59
N GLU A 269 7.20 -8.94 1.77
CA GLU A 269 5.89 -9.49 2.15
C GLU A 269 4.75 -8.49 2.01
N ILE A 270 3.54 -9.04 1.81
CA ILE A 270 2.29 -8.28 1.70
C ILE A 270 1.14 -8.98 2.45
N ASP A 271 0.10 -8.22 2.72
CA ASP A 271 -1.13 -8.73 3.32
C ASP A 271 -2.15 -9.22 2.29
N GLY A 272 -3.02 -10.14 2.72
CA GLY A 272 -4.18 -10.58 1.98
C GLY A 272 -3.88 -11.41 0.73
N ILE A 273 -2.77 -12.15 0.71
CA ILE A 273 -2.36 -12.98 -0.43
C ILE A 273 -3.46 -13.97 -0.86
N LYS A 274 -4.16 -14.57 0.08
CA LYS A 274 -5.34 -15.43 -0.18
C LYS A 274 -6.32 -14.77 -1.14
N TYR A 275 -6.70 -13.52 -0.88
CA TYR A 275 -7.69 -12.79 -1.68
C TYR A 275 -7.12 -12.31 -3.02
N LYS A 276 -5.83 -12.01 -3.05
CA LYS A 276 -5.11 -11.67 -4.29
C LYS A 276 -5.05 -12.85 -5.25
N ILE A 277 -4.78 -14.06 -4.75
CA ILE A 277 -4.81 -15.29 -5.57
C ILE A 277 -6.22 -15.60 -6.07
N MET A 278 -7.25 -15.41 -5.21
CA MET A 278 -8.64 -15.56 -5.66
C MET A 278 -9.01 -14.53 -6.75
N GLY A 279 -8.50 -13.31 -6.65
CA GLY A 279 -8.68 -12.27 -7.65
C GLY A 279 -7.95 -12.59 -8.97
N ALA A 280 -6.71 -13.07 -8.89
CA ALA A 280 -5.93 -13.50 -10.05
C ALA A 280 -6.62 -14.61 -10.84
N ALA A 281 -7.13 -15.61 -10.13
CA ALA A 281 -7.87 -16.72 -10.74
C ALA A 281 -9.12 -16.27 -11.48
N LYS A 282 -9.87 -15.31 -10.89
CA LYS A 282 -11.07 -14.73 -11.52
C LYS A 282 -10.76 -14.03 -12.84
N ASP A 283 -9.60 -13.39 -12.92
CA ASP A 283 -9.22 -12.56 -14.06
C ASP A 283 -8.40 -13.34 -15.12
N ASN A 284 -8.21 -14.66 -14.93
CA ASN A 284 -7.50 -15.56 -15.86
C ASN A 284 -6.12 -15.02 -16.26
N VAL A 285 -5.24 -14.86 -15.27
CA VAL A 285 -3.84 -14.50 -15.52
C VAL A 285 -3.01 -15.75 -15.81
N ASP A 286 -1.95 -15.61 -16.61
CA ASP A 286 -1.08 -16.74 -16.97
C ASP A 286 -0.06 -17.02 -15.85
N ILE A 287 0.57 -15.97 -15.32
CA ILE A 287 1.64 -16.04 -14.31
C ILE A 287 1.32 -15.10 -13.16
N VAL A 288 1.54 -15.56 -11.93
CA VAL A 288 1.41 -14.75 -10.71
C VAL A 288 2.73 -14.73 -9.94
N PHE A 289 3.39 -13.57 -9.89
CA PHE A 289 4.56 -13.36 -9.02
C PHE A 289 4.14 -13.05 -7.59
N VAL A 290 4.73 -13.77 -6.63
CA VAL A 290 4.48 -13.58 -5.20
C VAL A 290 5.79 -13.55 -4.42
N PRO A 291 5.89 -12.75 -3.34
CA PRO A 291 7.04 -12.78 -2.45
C PRO A 291 7.21 -14.17 -1.83
N THR A 292 8.45 -14.59 -1.59
CA THR A 292 8.75 -15.90 -0.95
C THR A 292 8.02 -16.04 0.39
N ALA A 293 7.93 -14.99 1.20
CA ALA A 293 7.20 -14.99 2.48
C ALA A 293 5.70 -15.33 2.33
N ASN A 294 5.08 -15.00 1.19
CA ASN A 294 3.67 -15.26 0.90
C ASN A 294 3.42 -16.53 0.07
N TYR A 295 4.48 -17.20 -0.40
CA TYR A 295 4.37 -18.26 -1.40
C TYR A 295 3.56 -19.47 -0.91
N GLU A 296 3.82 -19.93 0.31
CA GLU A 296 3.12 -21.09 0.87
C GLU A 296 1.61 -20.88 0.96
N GLU A 297 1.17 -19.71 1.49
CA GLU A 297 -0.25 -19.37 1.57
C GLU A 297 -0.88 -19.22 0.18
N ALA A 298 -0.15 -18.66 -0.78
CA ALA A 298 -0.61 -18.55 -2.17
C ALA A 298 -0.87 -19.92 -2.78
N VAL A 299 0.06 -20.87 -2.64
CA VAL A 299 -0.05 -22.24 -3.13
C VAL A 299 -1.16 -23.00 -2.40
N MET A 300 -1.28 -22.87 -1.07
CA MET A 300 -2.38 -23.46 -0.33
C MET A 300 -3.73 -22.96 -0.83
N THR A 301 -3.84 -21.66 -1.11
CA THR A 301 -5.07 -21.06 -1.65
C THR A 301 -5.39 -21.60 -3.04
N LYS A 302 -4.41 -21.63 -3.96
CA LYS A 302 -4.55 -22.23 -5.28
C LYS A 302 -5.09 -23.66 -5.20
N ASN A 303 -4.47 -24.50 -4.36
CA ASN A 303 -4.82 -25.91 -4.21
C ASN A 303 -6.20 -26.12 -3.60
N LYS A 304 -6.53 -25.34 -2.55
CA LYS A 304 -7.83 -25.40 -1.87
C LYS A 304 -9.00 -25.14 -2.83
N TYR A 305 -8.85 -24.16 -3.70
CA TYR A 305 -9.91 -23.75 -4.64
C TYR A 305 -9.74 -24.36 -6.04
N LYS A 306 -8.67 -25.16 -6.26
CA LYS A 306 -8.35 -25.83 -7.53
C LYS A 306 -8.22 -24.84 -8.70
N TYR A 307 -7.58 -23.69 -8.42
CA TYR A 307 -7.31 -22.70 -9.47
C TYR A 307 -6.21 -23.19 -10.42
N ASP A 308 -6.37 -22.89 -11.70
CA ASP A 308 -5.33 -23.09 -12.71
C ASP A 308 -4.54 -21.80 -12.87
N LEU A 309 -3.44 -21.69 -12.12
CA LEU A 309 -2.55 -20.52 -12.07
C LEU A 309 -1.10 -21.00 -11.97
N ASP A 310 -0.21 -20.37 -12.69
CA ASP A 310 1.23 -20.53 -12.43
C ASP A 310 1.69 -19.50 -11.39
N ILE A 311 2.07 -19.99 -10.20
CA ILE A 311 2.53 -19.14 -9.08
C ILE A 311 4.04 -19.26 -8.98
N VAL A 312 4.72 -18.13 -9.20
CA VAL A 312 6.17 -18.00 -9.17
C VAL A 312 6.59 -17.20 -7.94
N ARG A 313 7.42 -17.82 -7.09
CA ARG A 313 8.00 -17.10 -5.95
C ARG A 313 9.18 -16.27 -6.41
N VAL A 314 9.35 -15.10 -5.80
CA VAL A 314 10.48 -14.20 -6.04
C VAL A 314 10.94 -13.52 -4.76
N ASP A 315 12.25 -13.37 -4.61
CA ASP A 315 12.89 -12.63 -3.52
C ASP A 315 13.40 -11.27 -4.00
N THR A 316 13.69 -11.15 -5.32
CA THR A 316 14.24 -9.92 -5.88
C THR A 316 13.59 -9.58 -7.22
N PHE A 317 13.67 -8.30 -7.58
CA PHE A 317 13.24 -7.84 -8.90
C PHE A 317 14.06 -8.49 -10.03
N LYS A 318 15.35 -8.69 -9.81
CA LYS A 318 16.25 -9.33 -10.77
C LYS A 318 15.81 -10.75 -11.11
N GLU A 319 15.44 -11.55 -10.11
CA GLU A 319 14.88 -12.90 -10.33
C GLU A 319 13.61 -12.86 -11.18
N THR A 320 12.77 -11.84 -11.01
CA THR A 320 11.55 -11.66 -11.81
C THR A 320 11.87 -11.43 -13.27
N ILE A 321 12.86 -10.58 -13.57
CA ILE A 321 13.33 -10.33 -14.95
C ILE A 321 13.93 -11.60 -15.53
N GLU A 322 14.82 -12.28 -14.82
CA GLU A 322 15.47 -13.51 -15.26
C GLU A 322 14.45 -14.61 -15.59
N TYR A 323 13.43 -14.78 -14.75
CA TYR A 323 12.36 -15.71 -15.00
C TYR A 323 11.62 -15.39 -16.32
N LEU A 324 11.27 -14.12 -16.55
CA LEU A 324 10.53 -13.70 -17.74
C LEU A 324 11.35 -13.80 -19.04
N LYS A 325 12.66 -13.61 -18.96
CA LYS A 325 13.57 -13.77 -20.12
C LYS A 325 13.77 -15.22 -20.51
N ASN A 326 13.82 -16.13 -19.54
CA ASN A 326 14.12 -17.54 -19.75
C ASN A 326 12.89 -18.38 -20.09
N ASN A 327 11.67 -17.89 -19.86
CA ASN A 327 10.40 -18.53 -20.13
C ASN A 327 9.52 -17.69 -21.05
#